data_3133ea645226651fc8d52e719f5ff8fc
#
_entry.id   3133ea645226651fc8d52e719f5ff8fc
#
_cell.length_a   1.000
_cell.length_b   1.000
_cell.length_c   1.000
_cell.angle_alpha   90.00
_cell.angle_beta   90.00
_cell.angle_gamma   90.00
#
_symmetry.space_group_name_H-M   'P 1'
#
loop_
_entity.id
_entity.type
_entity.pdbx_description
1 polymer ?
#
loop_
_entity_poly.entity_id
_entity_poly.type
_entity_poly.pdbx_seq_one_letter_code
_entity_poly.pdbx_strand_id
1 'polypeptide(L)'
;MNDSYFSAVKNQLDEKIFVHSLALQACMGGLYDYFSANNLLSVDEPKKEDWLLAGLIHDIDYSEPFKEDHPMKTREALAKYNLEISDTIVNIVKAHSPQTTLVEPKSKAEWSLFCADSLTGLIMATAYVYPSRKLADVKVSSVQKRFLKEPKFAAGTRRDEVILCEREDGLDLKLETLIEICLTSMQKINNSLGL
;
A
#
# COMPACT_ATOMS: atom_id res chain seq x y z
N MET A 1 -3.81 13.50 -10.58
CA MET A 1 -4.80 12.58 -9.92
C MET A 1 -6.08 13.35 -9.73
N ASN A 2 -7.24 12.70 -9.87
CA ASN A 2 -8.51 13.40 -9.70
C ASN A 2 -8.74 13.69 -8.21
N ASP A 3 -8.79 14.97 -7.83
CA ASP A 3 -8.97 15.45 -6.45
C ASP A 3 -10.23 14.89 -5.78
N SER A 4 -11.18 14.38 -6.58
CA SER A 4 -12.42 13.78 -6.08
C SER A 4 -12.21 12.49 -5.30
N TYR A 5 -11.32 11.59 -5.76
CA TYR A 5 -11.00 10.35 -5.03
C TYR A 5 -10.26 10.64 -3.72
N PHE A 6 -9.30 11.57 -3.75
CA PHE A 6 -8.62 12.01 -2.54
C PHE A 6 -9.62 12.56 -1.50
N SER A 7 -10.54 13.42 -1.94
CA SER A 7 -11.56 13.98 -1.06
C SER A 7 -12.51 12.92 -0.52
N ALA A 8 -12.90 11.93 -1.35
CA ALA A 8 -13.77 10.83 -0.92
C ALA A 8 -13.10 10.00 0.18
N VAL A 9 -11.83 9.58 -0.03
CA VAL A 9 -11.08 8.78 0.95
C VAL A 9 -10.89 9.55 2.26
N LYS A 10 -10.51 10.84 2.17
CA LYS A 10 -10.35 11.70 3.35
C LYS A 10 -11.64 11.88 4.15
N ASN A 11 -12.79 11.95 3.48
CA ASN A 11 -14.08 12.13 4.15
C ASN A 11 -14.65 10.82 4.69
N GLN A 12 -14.29 9.69 4.10
CA GLN A 12 -14.81 8.37 4.46
C GLN A 12 -14.05 7.71 5.61
N LEU A 13 -12.73 7.93 5.70
CA LEU A 13 -11.85 7.24 6.63
C LEU A 13 -11.45 8.11 7.83
N ASP A 14 -11.13 7.47 8.96
CA ASP A 14 -10.44 8.17 10.02
C ASP A 14 -9.01 8.59 9.60
N GLU A 15 -8.44 9.54 10.32
CA GLU A 15 -7.15 10.14 9.97
C GLU A 15 -6.01 9.11 9.86
N LYS A 16 -6.01 8.06 10.71
CA LYS A 16 -4.94 7.06 10.70
C LYS A 16 -4.99 6.20 9.44
N ILE A 17 -6.19 5.75 9.06
CA ILE A 17 -6.39 4.95 7.86
C ILE A 17 -6.20 5.81 6.61
N PHE A 18 -6.64 7.07 6.64
CA PHE A 18 -6.37 8.00 5.55
C PHE A 18 -4.86 8.20 5.32
N VAL A 19 -4.08 8.43 6.39
CA VAL A 19 -2.61 8.57 6.28
C VAL A 19 -1.97 7.27 5.78
N HIS A 20 -2.44 6.10 6.22
CA HIS A 20 -2.02 4.81 5.70
C HIS A 20 -2.29 4.68 4.19
N SER A 21 -3.47 5.07 3.73
CA SER A 21 -3.84 5.08 2.31
C SER A 21 -2.91 5.98 1.48
N LEU A 22 -2.52 7.15 1.99
CA LEU A 22 -1.54 8.02 1.33
C LEU A 22 -0.15 7.38 1.25
N ALA A 23 0.27 6.72 2.34
CA ALA A 23 1.54 6.01 2.37
C ALA A 23 1.58 4.88 1.34
N LEU A 24 0.52 4.07 1.28
CA LEU A 24 0.44 2.97 0.31
C LEU A 24 0.35 3.49 -1.13
N GLN A 25 -0.41 4.55 -1.38
CA GLN A 25 -0.42 5.22 -2.68
C GLN A 25 0.98 5.62 -3.15
N ALA A 26 1.79 6.21 -2.26
CA ALA A 26 3.17 6.58 -2.59
C ALA A 26 4.04 5.36 -2.88
N CYS A 27 3.89 4.27 -2.10
CA CYS A 27 4.58 3.01 -2.34
C CYS A 27 4.22 2.41 -3.70
N MET A 28 2.93 2.37 -4.04
CA MET A 28 2.46 1.88 -5.34
C MET A 28 3.06 2.66 -6.51
N GLY A 29 3.15 4.00 -6.38
CA GLY A 29 3.81 4.83 -7.38
C GLY A 29 5.30 4.53 -7.53
N GLY A 30 6.00 4.35 -6.41
CA GLY A 30 7.43 4.01 -6.41
C GLY A 30 7.72 2.63 -6.98
N LEU A 31 6.89 1.63 -6.67
CA LEU A 31 7.00 0.28 -7.22
C LEU A 31 6.74 0.26 -8.73
N TYR A 32 5.70 0.95 -9.19
CA TYR A 32 5.48 1.11 -10.64
C TYR A 32 6.71 1.71 -11.33
N ASP A 33 7.26 2.80 -10.78
CA ASP A 33 8.42 3.48 -11.38
C ASP A 33 9.65 2.56 -11.41
N TYR A 34 9.87 1.78 -10.36
CA TYR A 34 10.94 0.78 -10.31
C TYR A 34 10.78 -0.29 -11.41
N PHE A 35 9.59 -0.92 -11.50
CA PHE A 35 9.35 -1.96 -12.49
C PHE A 35 9.42 -1.43 -13.92
N SER A 36 8.87 -0.23 -14.16
CA SER A 36 8.91 0.43 -15.46
C SER A 36 10.34 0.76 -15.90
N ALA A 37 11.15 1.34 -14.99
CA ALA A 37 12.53 1.71 -15.27
C ALA A 37 13.43 0.50 -15.58
N ASN A 38 13.08 -0.68 -15.04
CA ASN A 38 13.82 -1.92 -15.26
C ASN A 38 13.21 -2.81 -16.36
N ASN A 39 12.19 -2.34 -17.10
CA ASN A 39 11.47 -3.09 -18.13
C ASN A 39 10.88 -4.42 -17.62
N LEU A 40 10.35 -4.43 -16.39
CA LEU A 40 9.79 -5.60 -15.72
C LEU A 40 8.25 -5.63 -15.73
N LEU A 41 7.61 -4.62 -16.33
CA LEU A 41 6.16 -4.59 -16.52
C LEU A 41 5.76 -5.36 -17.77
N SER A 42 4.70 -6.16 -17.70
CA SER A 42 4.11 -6.80 -18.87
C SER A 42 3.29 -5.78 -19.68
N VAL A 43 2.96 -6.15 -20.92
CA VAL A 43 2.12 -5.30 -21.79
C VAL A 43 0.69 -5.13 -21.26
N ASP A 44 0.22 -6.09 -20.46
CA ASP A 44 -1.12 -6.11 -19.88
C ASP A 44 -1.15 -5.50 -18.47
N GLU A 45 0.00 -5.00 -17.98
CA GLU A 45 0.06 -4.37 -16.67
C GLU A 45 -0.77 -3.10 -16.63
N PRO A 46 -1.55 -2.85 -15.55
CA PRO A 46 -2.32 -1.62 -15.39
C PRO A 46 -1.46 -0.37 -15.46
N LYS A 47 -2.05 0.75 -15.85
CA LYS A 47 -1.36 2.04 -15.91
C LYS A 47 -0.95 2.52 -14.52
N LYS A 48 0.04 3.41 -14.46
CA LYS A 48 0.50 4.01 -13.20
C LYS A 48 -0.63 4.65 -12.40
N GLU A 49 -1.57 5.29 -13.08
CA GLU A 49 -2.73 5.94 -12.45
C GLU A 49 -3.61 4.91 -11.73
N ASP A 50 -3.76 3.70 -12.27
CA ASP A 50 -4.54 2.62 -11.66
C ASP A 50 -3.84 2.09 -10.39
N TRP A 51 -2.51 1.96 -10.42
CA TRP A 51 -1.72 1.59 -9.25
C TRP A 51 -1.86 2.62 -8.11
N LEU A 52 -1.68 3.91 -8.46
CA LEU A 52 -1.83 5.00 -7.49
C LEU A 52 -3.23 5.06 -6.91
N LEU A 53 -4.25 4.89 -7.76
CA LEU A 53 -5.64 4.93 -7.31
C LEU A 53 -5.94 3.72 -6.41
N ALA A 54 -5.53 2.51 -6.80
CA ALA A 54 -5.72 1.32 -5.98
C ALA A 54 -5.09 1.49 -4.58
N GLY A 55 -3.86 1.99 -4.50
CA GLY A 55 -3.22 2.28 -3.21
C GLY A 55 -3.95 3.30 -2.36
N LEU A 56 -4.54 4.34 -2.99
CA LEU A 56 -5.29 5.36 -2.27
C LEU A 56 -6.62 4.84 -1.70
N ILE A 57 -7.33 4.00 -2.47
CA ILE A 57 -8.72 3.62 -2.14
C ILE A 57 -8.85 2.22 -1.51
N HIS A 58 -7.74 1.46 -1.35
CA HIS A 58 -7.82 0.05 -0.95
C HIS A 58 -8.64 -0.19 0.31
N ASP A 59 -8.58 0.75 1.26
CA ASP A 59 -9.27 0.72 2.55
C ASP A 59 -10.52 1.64 2.61
N ILE A 60 -11.00 2.19 1.49
CA ILE A 60 -12.11 3.17 1.53
C ILE A 60 -13.38 2.60 2.20
N ASP A 61 -13.56 1.31 2.14
CA ASP A 61 -14.66 0.58 2.80
C ASP A 61 -14.30 0.05 4.20
N TYR A 62 -13.08 0.39 4.73
CA TYR A 62 -12.69 0.04 6.11
C TYR A 62 -13.29 1.01 7.14
N SER A 63 -14.54 1.40 6.94
CA SER A 63 -15.33 2.26 7.82
C SER A 63 -16.82 1.89 7.74
N GLU A 64 -17.58 2.29 8.76
CA GLU A 64 -19.03 2.05 8.76
C GLU A 64 -19.74 2.73 7.57
N PRO A 65 -20.72 2.08 6.97
CA PRO A 65 -21.31 0.77 7.33
C PRO A 65 -20.67 -0.45 6.63
N PHE A 66 -19.51 -0.30 5.99
CA PHE A 66 -18.92 -1.31 5.09
C PHE A 66 -17.84 -2.18 5.73
N LYS A 67 -17.37 -1.78 6.91
CA LYS A 67 -16.16 -2.33 7.53
C LYS A 67 -16.14 -3.85 7.68
N GLU A 68 -17.28 -4.45 7.99
CA GLU A 68 -17.37 -5.90 8.17
C GLU A 68 -17.20 -6.69 6.87
N ASP A 69 -17.51 -6.06 5.73
CA ASP A 69 -17.40 -6.64 4.39
C ASP A 69 -16.13 -6.23 3.64
N HIS A 70 -15.20 -5.50 4.32
CA HIS A 70 -13.95 -5.05 3.70
C HIS A 70 -13.11 -6.25 3.17
N PRO A 71 -12.52 -6.16 1.98
CA PRO A 71 -12.53 -5.07 0.99
C PRO A 71 -13.54 -5.29 -0.17
N MET A 72 -14.66 -5.91 0.11
CA MET A 72 -15.65 -6.28 -0.91
C MET A 72 -16.59 -5.13 -1.31
N LYS A 73 -16.58 -4.03 -0.56
CA LYS A 73 -17.51 -2.88 -0.68
C LYS A 73 -16.89 -1.60 -1.21
N THR A 74 -15.70 -1.69 -1.79
CA THR A 74 -14.98 -0.53 -2.36
C THR A 74 -15.83 0.29 -3.33
N ARG A 75 -16.59 -0.39 -4.24
CA ARG A 75 -17.47 0.30 -5.20
C ARG A 75 -18.63 1.00 -4.52
N GLU A 76 -19.27 0.34 -3.57
CA GLU A 76 -20.40 0.91 -2.81
C GLU A 76 -19.95 2.10 -1.96
N ALA A 77 -18.75 2.04 -1.38
CA ALA A 77 -18.19 3.16 -0.64
C ALA A 77 -17.90 4.36 -1.55
N LEU A 78 -17.34 4.13 -2.75
CA LEU A 78 -17.09 5.18 -3.74
C LEU A 78 -18.37 5.75 -4.34
N ALA A 79 -19.41 4.92 -4.54
CA ALA A 79 -20.71 5.36 -5.08
C ALA A 79 -21.38 6.44 -4.23
N LYS A 80 -21.13 6.49 -2.91
CA LYS A 80 -21.58 7.58 -2.03
C LYS A 80 -21.08 8.97 -2.48
N TYR A 81 -19.96 8.98 -3.20
CA TYR A 81 -19.30 10.19 -3.71
C TYR A 81 -19.50 10.38 -5.21
N ASN A 82 -20.37 9.58 -5.85
CA ASN A 82 -20.60 9.53 -7.30
C ASN A 82 -19.30 9.22 -8.07
N LEU A 83 -18.47 8.32 -7.53
CA LEU A 83 -17.22 7.88 -8.13
C LEU A 83 -17.32 6.41 -8.54
N GLU A 84 -16.73 6.10 -9.70
CA GLU A 84 -16.68 4.75 -10.27
C GLU A 84 -15.25 4.31 -10.51
N ILE A 85 -14.99 3.01 -10.44
CA ILE A 85 -13.70 2.39 -10.75
C ILE A 85 -13.86 1.21 -11.69
N SER A 86 -12.81 0.94 -12.48
CA SER A 86 -12.75 -0.20 -13.39
C SER A 86 -12.67 -1.53 -12.63
N ASP A 87 -12.99 -2.64 -13.31
CA ASP A 87 -12.79 -3.99 -12.78
C ASP A 87 -11.32 -4.26 -12.47
N THR A 88 -10.39 -3.70 -13.27
CA THR A 88 -8.95 -3.78 -13.03
C THR A 88 -8.59 -3.25 -11.65
N ILE A 89 -9.04 -2.05 -11.28
CA ILE A 89 -8.75 -1.44 -9.98
C ILE A 89 -9.40 -2.25 -8.85
N VAL A 90 -10.63 -2.74 -9.07
CA VAL A 90 -11.31 -3.62 -8.09
C VAL A 90 -10.50 -4.89 -7.83
N ASN A 91 -9.94 -5.51 -8.88
CA ASN A 91 -9.13 -6.72 -8.72
C ASN A 91 -7.84 -6.44 -7.95
N ILE A 92 -7.15 -5.32 -8.25
CA ILE A 92 -5.97 -4.92 -7.47
C ILE A 92 -6.33 -4.75 -6.00
N VAL A 93 -7.42 -4.04 -5.71
CA VAL A 93 -7.89 -3.85 -4.32
C VAL A 93 -8.23 -5.18 -3.67
N LYS A 94 -8.99 -6.06 -4.33
CA LYS A 94 -9.36 -7.36 -3.75
C LYS A 94 -8.15 -8.25 -3.44
N ALA A 95 -7.11 -8.19 -4.27
CA ALA A 95 -5.92 -9.02 -4.13
C ALA A 95 -5.09 -8.72 -2.87
N HIS A 96 -5.32 -7.58 -2.16
CA HIS A 96 -4.59 -7.31 -0.92
C HIS A 96 -5.09 -8.12 0.29
N SER A 97 -6.26 -8.76 0.18
CA SER A 97 -6.83 -9.61 1.24
C SER A 97 -7.38 -10.93 0.66
N PRO A 98 -6.51 -11.80 0.11
CA PRO A 98 -6.94 -13.04 -0.55
C PRO A 98 -7.70 -13.98 0.37
N GLN A 99 -7.43 -13.96 1.68
CA GLN A 99 -8.14 -14.77 2.67
C GLN A 99 -9.63 -14.41 2.75
N THR A 100 -9.98 -13.15 2.50
CA THR A 100 -11.37 -12.67 2.53
C THR A 100 -12.01 -12.73 1.15
N THR A 101 -11.26 -12.32 0.12
CA THR A 101 -11.80 -12.11 -1.23
C THR A 101 -11.73 -13.32 -2.12
N LEU A 102 -10.88 -14.31 -1.78
CA LEU A 102 -10.49 -15.45 -2.62
C LEU A 102 -9.87 -15.03 -3.96
N VAL A 103 -9.32 -13.82 -4.02
CA VAL A 103 -8.61 -13.28 -5.19
C VAL A 103 -7.12 -13.26 -4.89
N GLU A 104 -6.39 -14.22 -5.45
CA GLU A 104 -4.95 -14.28 -5.33
C GLU A 104 -4.27 -13.23 -6.23
N PRO A 105 -3.18 -12.57 -5.77
CA PRO A 105 -2.43 -11.63 -6.60
C PRO A 105 -1.81 -12.34 -7.82
N LYS A 106 -1.85 -11.70 -8.99
CA LYS A 106 -1.32 -12.21 -10.26
C LYS A 106 -0.41 -11.20 -10.98
N SER A 107 -0.86 -9.95 -11.10
CA SER A 107 -0.09 -8.88 -11.74
C SER A 107 0.92 -8.27 -10.76
N LYS A 108 1.90 -7.53 -11.29
CA LYS A 108 2.83 -6.76 -10.43
C LYS A 108 2.08 -5.72 -9.60
N ALA A 109 0.98 -5.14 -10.11
CA ALA A 109 0.12 -4.22 -9.36
C ALA A 109 -0.49 -4.88 -8.12
N GLU A 110 -1.09 -6.06 -8.30
CA GLU A 110 -1.75 -6.81 -7.24
C GLU A 110 -0.75 -7.27 -6.17
N TRP A 111 0.39 -7.86 -6.59
CA TRP A 111 1.47 -8.23 -5.69
C TRP A 111 2.07 -7.04 -4.94
N SER A 112 2.17 -5.88 -5.62
CA SER A 112 2.69 -4.66 -5.00
C SER A 112 1.79 -4.16 -3.88
N LEU A 113 0.47 -4.11 -4.12
CA LEU A 113 -0.50 -3.73 -3.10
C LEU A 113 -0.45 -4.69 -1.91
N PHE A 114 -0.51 -6.00 -2.18
CA PHE A 114 -0.48 -7.06 -1.17
C PHE A 114 0.76 -7.00 -0.27
N CYS A 115 1.95 -6.88 -0.86
CA CYS A 115 3.20 -6.87 -0.09
C CYS A 115 3.48 -5.54 0.60
N ALA A 116 3.10 -4.40 -0.01
CA ALA A 116 3.42 -3.09 0.52
C ALA A 116 2.44 -2.62 1.61
N ASP A 117 1.20 -3.09 1.62
CA ASP A 117 0.18 -2.66 2.55
C ASP A 117 0.67 -2.71 4.01
N SER A 118 0.90 -3.87 4.55
CA SER A 118 1.36 -4.03 5.94
C SER A 118 2.75 -3.43 6.20
N LEU A 119 3.60 -3.31 5.17
CA LEU A 119 4.94 -2.73 5.30
C LEU A 119 4.88 -1.24 5.60
N THR A 120 3.91 -0.51 5.05
CA THR A 120 3.75 0.94 5.32
C THR A 120 3.57 1.21 6.82
N GLY A 121 2.78 0.39 7.52
CA GLY A 121 2.58 0.48 8.95
C GLY A 121 3.87 0.27 9.75
N LEU A 122 4.71 -0.69 9.35
CA LEU A 122 6.02 -0.93 9.97
C LEU A 122 6.97 0.26 9.77
N ILE A 123 6.98 0.85 8.57
CA ILE A 123 7.81 2.03 8.25
C ILE A 123 7.39 3.22 9.13
N MET A 124 6.08 3.51 9.20
CA MET A 124 5.56 4.57 10.06
C MET A 124 5.87 4.34 11.54
N ALA A 125 5.64 3.11 12.03
CA ALA A 125 5.99 2.75 13.40
C ALA A 125 7.49 2.94 13.69
N THR A 126 8.35 2.64 12.70
CA THR A 126 9.79 2.89 12.82
C THR A 126 10.10 4.38 12.94
N ALA A 127 9.44 5.25 12.18
CA ALA A 127 9.60 6.70 12.29
C ALA A 127 9.20 7.22 13.68
N TYR A 128 8.08 6.77 14.24
CA TYR A 128 7.62 7.21 15.57
C TYR A 128 8.60 6.91 16.70
N VAL A 129 9.36 5.81 16.61
CA VAL A 129 10.37 5.46 17.63
C VAL A 129 11.78 5.90 17.24
N TYR A 130 11.96 6.53 16.10
CA TYR A 130 13.26 7.08 15.69
C TYR A 130 13.62 8.27 16.57
N PRO A 131 14.91 8.52 16.90
CA PRO A 131 15.29 9.61 17.79
C PRO A 131 14.79 10.98 17.35
N SER A 132 14.80 11.26 16.04
CA SER A 132 14.29 12.52 15.47
C SER A 132 12.77 12.55 15.29
N ARG A 133 12.11 11.38 15.32
CA ARG A 133 10.69 11.17 14.95
C ARG A 133 10.34 11.68 13.54
N LYS A 134 11.33 11.75 12.65
CA LYS A 134 11.16 12.18 11.27
C LYS A 134 11.35 11.00 10.33
N LEU A 135 10.40 10.78 9.45
CA LEU A 135 10.48 9.73 8.44
C LEU A 135 11.68 9.94 7.51
N ALA A 136 12.02 11.20 7.22
CA ALA A 136 13.17 11.56 6.39
C ALA A 136 14.51 11.00 6.90
N ASP A 137 14.65 10.78 8.20
CA ASP A 137 15.89 10.30 8.82
C ASP A 137 15.92 8.76 8.96
N VAL A 138 14.81 8.08 8.71
CA VAL A 138 14.70 6.62 8.84
C VAL A 138 15.56 5.95 7.75
N LYS A 139 16.35 4.95 8.16
CA LYS A 139 17.22 4.19 7.27
C LYS A 139 16.59 2.83 6.93
N VAL A 140 16.81 2.35 5.71
CA VAL A 140 16.39 1.00 5.26
C VAL A 140 16.81 -0.07 6.26
N SER A 141 18.07 -0.06 6.70
CA SER A 141 18.60 -1.02 7.67
C SER A 141 17.86 -1.01 9.02
N SER A 142 17.30 0.14 9.42
CA SER A 142 16.50 0.25 10.65
C SER A 142 15.13 -0.40 10.52
N VAL A 143 14.49 -0.28 9.34
CA VAL A 143 13.22 -0.95 9.03
C VAL A 143 13.46 -2.45 8.91
N GLN A 144 14.47 -2.85 8.13
CA GLN A 144 14.82 -4.26 7.90
C GLN A 144 15.16 -4.99 9.22
N LYS A 145 15.93 -4.34 10.12
CA LYS A 145 16.22 -4.91 11.44
C LYS A 145 14.94 -5.19 12.22
N ARG A 146 13.99 -4.24 12.26
CA ARG A 146 12.71 -4.40 12.96
C ARG A 146 11.84 -5.47 12.33
N PHE A 147 11.84 -5.53 11.02
CA PHE A 147 11.13 -6.59 10.30
C PHE A 147 11.66 -7.98 10.66
N LEU A 148 12.98 -8.19 10.57
CA LEU A 148 13.57 -9.51 10.69
C LEU A 148 13.85 -9.95 12.15
N LYS A 149 14.15 -9.01 13.06
CA LYS A 149 14.67 -9.33 14.38
C LYS A 149 13.76 -8.92 15.54
N GLU A 150 12.73 -8.13 15.28
CA GLU A 150 11.84 -7.59 16.32
C GLU A 150 10.37 -7.94 16.05
N PRO A 151 9.97 -9.24 16.12
CA PRO A 151 8.62 -9.66 15.68
C PRO A 151 7.47 -9.03 16.47
N LYS A 152 7.74 -8.57 17.70
CA LYS A 152 6.74 -7.87 18.53
C LYS A 152 6.62 -6.37 18.19
N PHE A 153 7.59 -5.82 17.47
CA PHE A 153 7.51 -4.42 17.02
C PHE A 153 6.52 -4.32 15.87
N ALA A 154 5.59 -3.37 15.95
CA ALA A 154 4.48 -3.23 15.00
C ALA A 154 3.82 -4.61 14.72
N ALA A 155 3.31 -5.25 15.77
CA ALA A 155 2.85 -6.64 15.73
C ALA A 155 1.70 -6.91 14.74
N GLY A 156 0.99 -5.85 14.30
CA GLY A 156 -0.03 -5.93 13.24
C GLY A 156 0.53 -6.08 11.82
N THR A 157 1.86 -5.94 11.64
CA THR A 157 2.47 -6.16 10.32
C THR A 157 2.41 -7.63 9.95
N ARG A 158 1.77 -7.96 8.84
CA ARG A 158 1.67 -9.32 8.29
C ARG A 158 2.97 -9.66 7.56
N ARG A 159 4.03 -10.00 8.35
CA ARG A 159 5.39 -10.24 7.84
C ARG A 159 5.48 -11.41 6.88
N ASP A 160 4.66 -12.41 7.09
CA ASP A 160 4.48 -13.58 6.25
C ASP A 160 3.95 -13.22 4.85
N GLU A 161 3.11 -12.20 4.74
CA GLU A 161 2.66 -11.67 3.46
C GLU A 161 3.75 -10.77 2.81
N VAL A 162 4.35 -9.87 3.57
CA VAL A 162 5.38 -8.95 3.06
C VAL A 162 6.57 -9.72 2.47
N ILE A 163 7.02 -10.81 3.10
CA ILE A 163 8.17 -11.59 2.63
C ILE A 163 7.90 -12.31 1.30
N LEU A 164 6.64 -12.50 0.92
CA LEU A 164 6.27 -13.06 -0.38
C LEU A 164 6.67 -12.16 -1.57
N CYS A 165 7.14 -10.94 -1.30
CA CYS A 165 7.76 -10.09 -2.31
C CYS A 165 8.96 -10.76 -3.00
N GLU A 166 9.63 -11.74 -2.34
CA GLU A 166 10.78 -12.47 -2.88
C GLU A 166 10.40 -13.64 -3.81
N ARG A 167 9.10 -13.94 -3.96
CA ARG A 167 8.64 -15.00 -4.87
C ARG A 167 8.91 -14.63 -6.33
N GLU A 168 9.45 -15.58 -7.10
CA GLU A 168 9.71 -15.43 -8.55
C GLU A 168 8.43 -15.20 -9.35
N ASP A 169 7.32 -15.84 -8.96
CA ASP A 169 5.99 -15.66 -9.55
C ASP A 169 5.21 -14.46 -9.00
N GLY A 170 5.83 -13.68 -8.08
CA GLY A 170 5.32 -12.47 -7.49
C GLY A 170 6.07 -11.21 -7.94
N LEU A 171 6.60 -10.44 -6.99
CA LEU A 171 7.41 -9.25 -7.31
C LEU A 171 8.82 -9.59 -7.78
N ASP A 172 9.37 -10.71 -7.33
CA ASP A 172 10.79 -11.08 -7.54
C ASP A 172 11.73 -9.97 -7.03
N LEU A 173 11.40 -9.41 -5.88
CA LEU A 173 12.17 -8.36 -5.22
C LEU A 173 12.72 -8.85 -3.89
N LYS A 174 14.01 -8.59 -3.62
CA LYS A 174 14.55 -8.76 -2.27
C LYS A 174 13.78 -7.85 -1.29
N LEU A 175 13.54 -8.35 -0.09
CA LEU A 175 12.89 -7.57 0.98
C LEU A 175 13.53 -6.19 1.19
N GLU A 176 14.87 -6.11 1.14
CA GLU A 176 15.60 -4.85 1.28
C GLU A 176 15.22 -3.85 0.18
N THR A 177 15.10 -4.31 -1.07
CA THR A 177 14.70 -3.49 -2.22
C THR A 177 13.25 -3.00 -2.06
N LEU A 178 12.33 -3.87 -1.65
CA LEU A 178 10.94 -3.47 -1.36
C LEU A 178 10.88 -2.39 -0.28
N ILE A 179 11.62 -2.58 0.83
CA ILE A 179 11.71 -1.60 1.92
C ILE A 179 12.27 -0.27 1.40
N GLU A 180 13.33 -0.30 0.59
CA GLU A 180 13.97 0.90 0.04
C GLU A 180 13.00 1.70 -0.83
N ILE A 181 12.31 1.03 -1.76
CA ILE A 181 11.33 1.68 -2.65
C ILE A 181 10.21 2.31 -1.83
N CYS A 182 9.59 1.56 -0.92
CA CYS A 182 8.49 2.04 -0.10
C CYS A 182 8.93 3.19 0.81
N LEU A 183 10.04 3.03 1.55
CA LEU A 183 10.56 4.08 2.44
C LEU A 183 10.87 5.37 1.68
N THR A 184 11.59 5.28 0.55
CA THR A 184 11.95 6.44 -0.26
C THR A 184 10.71 7.15 -0.82
N SER A 185 9.70 6.39 -1.23
CA SER A 185 8.44 6.94 -1.73
C SER A 185 7.65 7.67 -0.64
N MET A 186 7.58 7.08 0.55
CA MET A 186 6.94 7.70 1.71
C MET A 186 7.69 8.94 2.19
N GLN A 187 9.03 8.94 2.15
CA GLN A 187 9.86 10.10 2.50
C GLN A 187 9.59 11.32 1.62
N LYS A 188 9.27 11.13 0.33
CA LYS A 188 8.90 12.23 -0.59
C LYS A 188 7.62 12.95 -0.19
N ILE A 189 6.74 12.29 0.56
CA ILE A 189 5.45 12.83 1.02
C ILE A 189 5.37 12.96 2.55
N ASN A 190 6.51 12.98 3.26
CA ASN A 190 6.58 12.96 4.72
C ASN A 190 5.67 14.00 5.38
N ASN A 191 5.60 15.22 4.83
CA ASN A 191 4.74 16.29 5.34
C ASN A 191 3.25 15.90 5.30
N SER A 192 2.82 15.20 4.26
CA SER A 192 1.43 14.72 4.13
C SER A 192 1.13 13.56 5.07
N LEU A 193 2.17 12.84 5.54
CA LEU A 193 2.06 11.76 6.50
C LEU A 193 2.18 12.25 7.96
N GLY A 194 2.52 13.53 8.18
CA GLY A 194 2.74 14.08 9.52
C GLY A 194 4.00 13.53 10.22
N LEU A 195 5.02 13.13 9.46
CA LEU A 195 6.23 12.43 9.94
C LEU A 195 7.53 13.11 9.49
#